data_93024ed18bb61966cdc3ed541686a276
#
_entry.id   93024ed18bb61966cdc3ed541686a276
#
_cell.length_a   1.000
_cell.length_b   1.000
_cell.length_c   1.000
_cell.angle_alpha   90.00
_cell.angle_beta   90.00
_cell.angle_gamma   90.00
#
_symmetry.space_group_name_H-M   'P 1'
#
loop_
_entity.id
_entity.type
_entity.pdbx_description
1 polymer ?
#
loop_
_entity_poly.entity_id
_entity_poly.type
_entity_poly.pdbx_seq_one_letter_code
_entity_poly.pdbx_strand_id
1 'polypeptide(L)'
;KKIKAFNYQIPGDISSSAFFMVLTILANNSKILIKDVNVNPSRTGVIKILKKMGAKINFKNKRDYRGEKISDIQVLSSNNLKAINCPPELNSSAIDEFLIIFLAAAKARGISYFRDLSELNQKESPRLNWGSEILNMMGVKTELTKTSIKIHGQPHLEIKKLIIIKDFLKDHRIFMMSTIAALTCGGQWEI
;
A
#
# COMPACT_ATOMS: atom_id res chain seq x y z
N LYS A 1 13.91 -20.68 -32.64
CA LYS A 1 15.16 -20.64 -31.83
C LYS A 1 14.93 -21.41 -30.54
N LYS A 2 15.82 -22.36 -30.18
CA LYS A 2 15.77 -23.05 -28.89
C LYS A 2 16.24 -22.08 -27.80
N ILE A 3 15.45 -21.88 -26.74
CA ILE A 3 15.84 -21.14 -25.53
C ILE A 3 16.80 -22.04 -24.75
N LYS A 4 17.99 -21.54 -24.47
CA LYS A 4 18.97 -22.27 -23.63
C LYS A 4 18.57 -22.17 -22.17
N ALA A 5 18.71 -23.27 -21.43
CA ALA A 5 18.52 -23.27 -19.99
C ALA A 5 19.50 -22.28 -19.31
N PHE A 6 19.02 -21.56 -18.31
CA PHE A 6 19.84 -20.63 -17.53
C PHE A 6 19.34 -20.57 -16.09
N ASN A 7 20.23 -20.23 -15.19
CA ASN A 7 19.88 -19.95 -13.80
C ASN A 7 19.49 -18.49 -13.63
N TYR A 8 18.36 -18.24 -12.97
CA TYR A 8 17.86 -16.91 -12.70
C TYR A 8 17.33 -16.82 -11.28
N GLN A 9 17.79 -15.82 -10.52
CA GLN A 9 17.25 -15.51 -9.21
C GLN A 9 16.14 -14.46 -9.40
N ILE A 10 14.90 -14.83 -9.11
CA ILE A 10 13.76 -13.93 -9.23
C ILE A 10 13.85 -12.88 -8.12
N PRO A 11 13.84 -11.57 -8.45
CA PRO A 11 13.80 -10.51 -7.47
C PRO A 11 12.49 -10.52 -6.66
N GLY A 12 12.54 -9.96 -5.44
CA GLY A 12 11.36 -9.79 -4.62
C GLY A 12 10.32 -8.87 -5.29
N ASP A 13 9.04 -9.19 -5.09
CA ASP A 13 7.93 -8.41 -5.61
C ASP A 13 7.69 -7.14 -4.80
N ILE A 14 7.59 -6.00 -5.50
CA ILE A 14 7.35 -4.69 -4.88
C ILE A 14 5.95 -4.62 -4.24
N SER A 15 4.95 -5.27 -4.85
CA SER A 15 3.58 -5.24 -4.35
C SER A 15 3.45 -5.95 -3.01
N SER A 16 4.04 -7.15 -2.88
CA SER A 16 4.11 -7.87 -1.60
C SER A 16 4.92 -7.09 -0.57
N SER A 17 6.03 -6.47 -0.99
CA SER A 17 6.87 -5.63 -0.15
C SER A 17 6.14 -4.40 0.41
N ALA A 18 5.19 -3.84 -0.33
CA ALA A 18 4.45 -2.63 0.05
C ALA A 18 3.68 -2.80 1.37
N PHE A 19 3.14 -3.99 1.64
CA PHE A 19 2.43 -4.27 2.89
C PHE A 19 3.36 -4.21 4.10
N PHE A 20 4.56 -4.77 4.00
CA PHE A 20 5.59 -4.69 5.04
C PHE A 20 6.16 -3.27 5.17
N MET A 21 6.27 -2.52 4.06
CA MET A 21 6.65 -1.11 4.12
C MET A 21 5.64 -0.31 4.95
N VAL A 22 4.34 -0.43 4.66
CA VAL A 22 3.30 0.32 5.38
C VAL A 22 3.18 -0.16 6.82
N LEU A 23 3.27 -1.47 7.09
CA LEU A 23 3.35 -2.00 8.45
C LEU A 23 4.46 -1.29 9.25
N THR A 24 5.67 -1.23 8.68
CA THR A 24 6.82 -0.59 9.34
C THR A 24 6.63 0.93 9.52
N ILE A 25 6.08 1.60 8.48
CA ILE A 25 5.81 3.05 8.53
C ILE A 25 4.86 3.39 9.68
N LEU A 26 3.82 2.56 9.88
CA LEU A 26 2.77 2.80 10.87
C LEU A 26 3.10 2.26 12.27
N ALA A 27 4.05 1.34 12.38
CA ALA A 27 4.50 0.79 13.65
C ALA A 27 5.42 1.78 14.41
N ASN A 28 5.47 1.67 15.74
CA ASN A 28 6.35 2.50 16.56
C ASN A 28 7.79 1.97 16.56
N ASN A 29 8.76 2.88 16.49
CA ASN A 29 10.20 2.59 16.61
C ASN A 29 10.69 1.40 15.78
N SER A 30 10.16 1.25 14.57
CA SER A 30 10.37 0.09 13.72
C SER A 30 11.27 0.42 12.53
N LYS A 31 12.01 -0.60 12.10
CA LYS A 31 12.87 -0.57 10.92
C LYS A 31 12.85 -1.93 10.23
N ILE A 32 12.77 -1.92 8.89
CA ILE A 32 12.93 -3.13 8.07
C ILE A 32 13.91 -2.87 6.93
N LEU A 33 14.60 -3.92 6.52
CA LEU A 33 15.37 -3.98 5.27
C LEU A 33 14.84 -5.14 4.44
N ILE A 34 14.13 -4.82 3.35
CA ILE A 34 13.61 -5.81 2.40
C ILE A 34 14.65 -5.92 1.29
N LYS A 35 15.23 -7.11 1.14
CA LYS A 35 16.34 -7.34 0.21
C LYS A 35 15.87 -7.71 -1.18
N ASP A 36 16.70 -7.35 -2.17
CA ASP A 36 16.61 -7.82 -3.55
C ASP A 36 15.27 -7.58 -4.23
N VAL A 37 14.63 -6.44 -3.94
CA VAL A 37 13.32 -6.10 -4.49
C VAL A 37 13.48 -5.53 -5.90
N ASN A 38 12.61 -5.94 -6.83
CA ASN A 38 12.50 -5.31 -8.13
C ASN A 38 11.99 -3.88 -7.97
N VAL A 39 12.77 -2.92 -8.47
CA VAL A 39 12.47 -1.48 -8.37
C VAL A 39 12.34 -0.85 -9.76
N ASN A 40 11.75 -1.57 -10.69
CA ASN A 40 11.43 -1.03 -12.00
C ASN A 40 10.61 0.25 -11.85
N PRO A 41 10.98 1.35 -12.52
CA PRO A 41 10.28 2.64 -12.41
C PRO A 41 8.77 2.57 -12.68
N SER A 42 8.32 1.63 -13.53
CA SER A 42 6.90 1.40 -13.82
C SER A 42 6.13 0.76 -12.66
N ARG A 43 6.81 0.28 -11.61
CA ARG A 43 6.21 -0.42 -10.46
C ARG A 43 6.47 0.29 -9.13
N THR A 44 7.23 1.39 -9.11
CA THR A 44 7.62 2.07 -7.86
C THR A 44 6.72 3.24 -7.46
N GLY A 45 5.53 3.34 -8.04
CA GLY A 45 4.55 4.39 -7.72
C GLY A 45 4.22 4.44 -6.22
N VAL A 46 4.02 3.28 -5.60
CA VAL A 46 3.76 3.17 -4.16
C VAL A 46 4.85 3.86 -3.32
N ILE A 47 6.13 3.66 -3.64
CA ILE A 47 7.23 4.29 -2.91
C ILE A 47 7.21 5.81 -3.10
N LYS A 48 6.94 6.28 -4.33
CA LYS A 48 6.84 7.71 -4.63
C LYS A 48 5.70 8.37 -3.85
N ILE A 49 4.52 7.73 -3.80
CA ILE A 49 3.35 8.21 -3.06
C ILE A 49 3.65 8.25 -1.56
N LEU A 50 4.13 7.15 -0.97
CA LEU A 50 4.44 7.09 0.45
C LEU A 50 5.51 8.11 0.86
N LYS A 51 6.56 8.33 0.03
CA LYS A 51 7.55 9.38 0.27
C LYS A 51 6.95 10.78 0.25
N LYS A 52 6.03 11.07 -0.69
CA LYS A 52 5.30 12.34 -0.73
C LYS A 52 4.44 12.53 0.53
N MET A 53 3.94 11.45 1.12
CA MET A 53 3.23 11.48 2.41
C MET A 53 4.17 11.62 3.62
N GLY A 54 5.49 11.63 3.43
CA GLY A 54 6.48 11.81 4.49
C GLY A 54 7.09 10.50 5.03
N ALA A 55 6.85 9.38 4.37
CA ALA A 55 7.47 8.12 4.77
C ALA A 55 8.99 8.10 4.55
N LYS A 56 9.71 7.51 5.49
CA LYS A 56 11.18 7.38 5.46
C LYS A 56 11.57 6.07 4.77
N ILE A 57 11.69 6.10 3.45
CA ILE A 57 12.05 4.96 2.61
C ILE A 57 13.33 5.27 1.84
N ASN A 58 14.35 4.41 1.93
CA ASN A 58 15.63 4.56 1.25
C ASN A 58 15.97 3.32 0.43
N PHE A 59 16.50 3.54 -0.76
CA PHE A 59 17.08 2.49 -1.58
C PHE A 59 18.55 2.26 -1.16
N LYS A 60 18.93 0.99 -1.02
CA LYS A 60 20.29 0.55 -0.73
C LYS A 60 20.71 -0.48 -1.79
N ASN A 61 22.01 -0.63 -2.02
CA ASN A 61 22.56 -1.68 -2.88
C ASN A 61 21.88 -1.77 -4.26
N LYS A 62 21.61 -0.60 -4.88
CA LYS A 62 21.02 -0.54 -6.22
C LYS A 62 21.95 -1.23 -7.24
N ARG A 63 21.39 -2.10 -8.07
CA ARG A 63 22.10 -2.79 -9.13
C ARG A 63 21.20 -3.18 -10.29
N ASP A 64 21.81 -3.44 -11.41
CA ASP A 64 21.17 -4.09 -12.55
C ASP A 64 21.45 -5.59 -12.50
N TYR A 65 20.41 -6.40 -12.64
CA TYR A 65 20.52 -7.84 -12.70
C TYR A 65 19.75 -8.35 -13.91
N ARG A 66 20.48 -8.71 -14.96
CA ARG A 66 19.94 -9.26 -16.23
C ARG A 66 18.80 -8.41 -16.81
N GLY A 67 18.97 -7.09 -16.80
CA GLY A 67 17.99 -6.13 -17.31
C GLY A 67 16.96 -5.64 -16.31
N GLU A 68 16.91 -6.22 -15.10
CA GLU A 68 16.02 -5.77 -14.02
C GLU A 68 16.73 -4.82 -13.04
N LYS A 69 16.04 -3.76 -12.65
CA LYS A 69 16.50 -2.85 -11.59
C LYS A 69 16.17 -3.45 -10.23
N ILE A 70 17.18 -3.75 -9.43
CA ILE A 70 17.03 -4.36 -8.10
C ILE A 70 17.62 -3.45 -7.04
N SER A 71 17.00 -3.40 -5.87
CA SER A 71 17.53 -2.68 -4.71
C SER A 71 17.04 -3.32 -3.42
N ASP A 72 17.82 -3.13 -2.35
CA ASP A 72 17.29 -3.31 -1.00
C ASP A 72 16.48 -2.06 -0.62
N ILE A 73 15.35 -2.26 0.04
CA ILE A 73 14.46 -1.18 0.50
C ILE A 73 14.52 -1.11 2.01
N GLN A 74 15.10 -0.03 2.51
CA GLN A 74 15.11 0.29 3.94
C GLN A 74 13.93 1.20 4.26
N VAL A 75 13.12 0.81 5.24
CA VAL A 75 11.99 1.59 5.74
C VAL A 75 12.14 1.83 7.23
N LEU A 76 11.78 3.01 7.67
CA LEU A 76 11.72 3.39 9.08
C LEU A 76 10.30 3.82 9.42
N SER A 77 9.91 3.65 10.68
CA SER A 77 8.65 4.19 11.20
C SER A 77 8.54 5.69 10.97
N SER A 78 7.32 6.18 10.76
CA SER A 78 7.02 7.58 10.49
C SER A 78 5.72 7.99 11.18
N ASN A 79 5.84 8.66 12.32
CA ASN A 79 4.68 9.06 13.14
C ASN A 79 3.95 10.31 12.63
N ASN A 80 4.41 10.93 11.54
CA ASN A 80 3.90 12.19 11.01
C ASN A 80 3.60 12.11 9.50
N LEU A 81 2.83 11.10 9.10
CA LEU A 81 2.35 11.06 7.73
C LEU A 81 1.42 12.25 7.47
N LYS A 82 1.56 12.85 6.28
CA LYS A 82 0.72 13.95 5.78
C LYS A 82 -0.17 13.45 4.67
N ALA A 83 -1.35 14.01 4.61
CA ALA A 83 -2.26 13.77 3.50
C ALA A 83 -1.66 14.18 2.15
N ILE A 84 -2.15 13.59 1.10
CA ILE A 84 -1.67 13.81 -0.27
C ILE A 84 -2.85 14.11 -1.22
N ASN A 85 -2.68 15.09 -2.10
CA ASN A 85 -3.40 15.12 -3.37
C ASN A 85 -2.57 14.31 -4.36
N CYS A 86 -2.96 13.04 -4.54
CA CYS A 86 -2.15 12.09 -5.29
C CYS A 86 -2.09 12.47 -6.78
N PRO A 87 -0.88 12.64 -7.35
CA PRO A 87 -0.74 12.89 -8.77
C PRO A 87 -1.22 11.69 -9.60
N PRO A 88 -2.21 11.88 -10.51
CA PRO A 88 -2.78 10.76 -11.29
C PRO A 88 -1.78 10.00 -12.15
N GLU A 89 -0.69 10.65 -12.58
CA GLU A 89 0.40 10.03 -13.33
C GLU A 89 1.12 8.90 -12.57
N LEU A 90 0.91 8.79 -11.26
CA LEU A 90 1.43 7.69 -10.44
C LEU A 90 0.49 6.49 -10.39
N ASN A 91 -0.76 6.62 -10.86
CA ASN A 91 -1.78 5.59 -10.70
C ASN A 91 -1.38 4.26 -11.32
N SER A 92 -0.96 4.26 -12.59
CA SER A 92 -0.57 3.03 -13.30
C SER A 92 0.59 2.29 -12.61
N SER A 93 1.56 3.05 -12.07
CA SER A 93 2.73 2.49 -11.39
C SER A 93 2.50 2.09 -9.93
N ALA A 94 1.29 2.34 -9.39
CA ALA A 94 0.86 2.00 -8.03
C ALA A 94 -0.50 1.31 -8.00
N ILE A 95 -1.03 0.89 -9.16
CA ILE A 95 -2.43 0.45 -9.28
C ILE A 95 -2.76 -0.72 -8.35
N ASP A 96 -1.82 -1.59 -8.11
CA ASP A 96 -2.01 -2.76 -7.26
C ASP A 96 -1.80 -2.47 -5.77
N GLU A 97 -1.26 -1.33 -5.40
CA GLU A 97 -0.92 -0.96 -4.03
C GLU A 97 -1.89 0.05 -3.41
N PHE A 98 -2.93 0.51 -4.13
CA PHE A 98 -3.82 1.55 -3.61
C PHE A 98 -4.51 1.15 -2.30
N LEU A 99 -4.93 -0.10 -2.13
CA LEU A 99 -5.55 -0.54 -0.87
C LEU A 99 -4.63 -0.27 0.34
N ILE A 100 -3.36 -0.63 0.25
CA ILE A 100 -2.43 -0.40 1.36
C ILE A 100 -2.02 1.08 1.47
N ILE A 101 -2.03 1.85 0.36
CA ILE A 101 -1.85 3.31 0.37
C ILE A 101 -3.03 3.99 1.07
N PHE A 102 -4.27 3.52 0.88
CA PHE A 102 -5.45 4.04 1.57
C PHE A 102 -5.35 3.85 3.08
N LEU A 103 -4.81 2.72 3.54
CA LEU A 103 -4.54 2.52 4.97
C LEU A 103 -3.50 3.52 5.49
N ALA A 104 -2.43 3.79 4.75
CA ALA A 104 -1.46 4.82 5.12
C ALA A 104 -2.11 6.22 5.17
N ALA A 105 -3.01 6.52 4.22
CA ALA A 105 -3.76 7.77 4.19
C ALA A 105 -4.74 7.89 5.37
N ALA A 106 -5.33 6.78 5.82
CA ALA A 106 -6.20 6.74 7.00
C ALA A 106 -5.47 7.15 8.30
N LYS A 107 -4.17 6.92 8.37
CA LYS A 107 -3.31 7.32 9.51
C LYS A 107 -2.55 8.63 9.26
N ALA A 108 -2.75 9.30 8.12
CA ALA A 108 -2.11 10.57 7.82
C ALA A 108 -2.86 11.76 8.41
N ARG A 109 -2.18 12.89 8.61
CA ARG A 109 -2.83 14.14 9.03
C ARG A 109 -3.41 14.87 7.82
N GLY A 110 -4.71 15.15 7.83
CA GLY A 110 -5.42 15.89 6.78
C GLY A 110 -6.27 14.99 5.88
N ILE A 111 -6.69 15.52 4.75
CA ILE A 111 -7.56 14.81 3.79
C ILE A 111 -6.74 14.44 2.57
N SER A 112 -6.59 13.15 2.32
CA SER A 112 -5.96 12.63 1.11
C SER A 112 -6.98 12.49 -0.01
N TYR A 113 -6.59 12.83 -1.24
CA TYR A 113 -7.43 12.72 -2.42
C TYR A 113 -6.74 11.89 -3.51
N PHE A 114 -7.43 10.85 -3.95
CA PHE A 114 -7.02 9.95 -5.02
C PHE A 114 -8.11 9.96 -6.09
N ARG A 115 -7.74 10.18 -7.36
CA ARG A 115 -8.65 10.32 -8.50
C ARG A 115 -8.18 9.48 -9.68
N ASP A 116 -9.06 9.32 -10.68
CA ASP A 116 -8.81 8.55 -11.90
C ASP A 116 -8.45 7.08 -11.61
N LEU A 117 -9.18 6.48 -10.66
CA LEU A 117 -8.98 5.12 -10.15
C LEU A 117 -10.05 4.13 -10.66
N SER A 118 -10.68 4.39 -11.80
CA SER A 118 -11.72 3.51 -12.36
C SER A 118 -11.23 2.06 -12.54
N GLU A 119 -9.96 1.86 -12.87
CA GLU A 119 -9.34 0.55 -13.07
C GLU A 119 -9.33 -0.31 -11.80
N LEU A 120 -9.32 0.31 -10.60
CA LEU A 120 -9.34 -0.45 -9.34
C LEU A 120 -10.59 -1.29 -9.15
N ASN A 121 -11.72 -0.88 -9.72
CA ASN A 121 -12.97 -1.64 -9.66
C ASN A 121 -13.08 -2.72 -10.75
N GLN A 122 -12.07 -2.86 -11.62
CA GLN A 122 -11.96 -3.88 -12.67
C GLN A 122 -10.96 -4.99 -12.28
N LYS A 123 -10.46 -5.00 -11.04
CA LYS A 123 -9.55 -6.03 -10.53
C LYS A 123 -10.33 -7.27 -10.05
N GLU A 124 -9.71 -8.17 -9.27
CA GLU A 124 -10.32 -9.39 -8.73
C GLU A 124 -11.59 -9.10 -7.91
N SER A 125 -11.63 -7.92 -7.32
CA SER A 125 -12.79 -7.35 -6.63
C SER A 125 -12.87 -5.85 -6.94
N PRO A 126 -14.01 -5.18 -6.68
CA PRO A 126 -14.10 -3.72 -6.79
C PRO A 126 -13.31 -3.03 -5.67
N ARG A 127 -11.96 -3.01 -5.83
CA ARG A 127 -11.02 -2.60 -4.79
C ARG A 127 -11.19 -1.17 -4.30
N LEU A 128 -11.62 -0.25 -5.16
CA LEU A 128 -11.90 1.14 -4.76
C LEU A 128 -13.07 1.18 -3.76
N ASN A 129 -14.13 0.42 -4.04
CA ASN A 129 -15.29 0.32 -3.17
C ASN A 129 -14.91 -0.37 -1.85
N TRP A 130 -14.23 -1.52 -1.93
CA TRP A 130 -13.77 -2.26 -0.75
C TRP A 130 -12.83 -1.44 0.13
N GLY A 131 -11.91 -0.68 -0.47
CA GLY A 131 -11.03 0.21 0.28
C GLY A 131 -11.81 1.25 1.09
N SER A 132 -12.83 1.87 0.48
CA SER A 132 -13.74 2.80 1.18
C SER A 132 -14.52 2.11 2.30
N GLU A 133 -15.07 0.93 2.03
CA GLU A 133 -15.90 0.19 2.98
C GLU A 133 -15.10 -0.23 4.22
N ILE A 134 -13.91 -0.81 4.03
CA ILE A 134 -13.03 -1.19 5.13
C ILE A 134 -12.67 0.02 5.99
N LEU A 135 -12.30 1.15 5.36
CA LEU A 135 -11.96 2.37 6.09
C LEU A 135 -13.16 2.90 6.88
N ASN A 136 -14.36 2.86 6.32
CA ASN A 136 -15.58 3.26 7.03
C ASN A 136 -15.88 2.31 8.20
N MET A 137 -15.69 0.98 8.04
CA MET A 137 -15.78 0.02 9.13
C MET A 137 -14.77 0.34 10.26
N MET A 138 -13.58 0.83 9.91
CA MET A 138 -12.55 1.29 10.86
C MET A 138 -12.92 2.62 11.54
N GLY A 139 -13.98 3.31 11.11
CA GLY A 139 -14.39 4.63 11.62
C GLY A 139 -13.70 5.80 10.93
N VAL A 140 -13.04 5.57 9.80
CA VAL A 140 -12.43 6.61 8.97
C VAL A 140 -13.44 7.09 7.93
N LYS A 141 -13.77 8.37 7.95
CA LYS A 141 -14.69 8.99 6.96
C LYS A 141 -14.05 8.98 5.58
N THR A 142 -14.80 8.48 4.58
CA THR A 142 -14.42 8.54 3.17
C THR A 142 -15.49 9.23 2.34
N GLU A 143 -15.09 9.87 1.25
CA GLU A 143 -15.98 10.41 0.21
C GLU A 143 -15.65 9.70 -1.09
N LEU A 144 -16.50 8.74 -1.47
CA LEU A 144 -16.31 7.86 -2.61
C LEU A 144 -17.11 8.34 -3.81
N THR A 145 -16.50 8.30 -4.99
CA THR A 145 -17.17 8.39 -6.30
C THR A 145 -16.86 7.15 -7.14
N LYS A 146 -17.37 7.09 -8.36
CA LYS A 146 -17.07 5.96 -9.28
C LYS A 146 -15.57 5.80 -9.57
N THR A 147 -14.80 6.88 -9.50
CA THR A 147 -13.39 6.90 -9.94
C THR A 147 -12.44 7.57 -8.94
N SER A 148 -12.95 8.03 -7.79
CA SER A 148 -12.11 8.74 -6.83
C SER A 148 -12.53 8.48 -5.40
N ILE A 149 -11.60 8.71 -4.47
CA ILE A 149 -11.83 8.65 -3.04
C ILE A 149 -11.10 9.79 -2.32
N LYS A 150 -11.78 10.45 -1.39
CA LYS A 150 -11.14 11.26 -0.36
C LYS A 150 -11.16 10.50 0.96
N ILE A 151 -10.05 10.56 1.69
CA ILE A 151 -9.87 9.86 2.96
C ILE A 151 -9.52 10.90 4.02
N HIS A 152 -10.37 11.02 5.04
CA HIS A 152 -10.17 11.92 6.17
C HIS A 152 -9.28 11.23 7.21
N GLY A 153 -7.98 11.50 7.14
CA GLY A 153 -6.99 10.81 7.95
C GLY A 153 -7.11 11.13 9.45
N GLN A 154 -6.81 10.12 10.24
CA GLN A 154 -6.84 10.13 11.72
C GLN A 154 -5.50 9.59 12.24
N PRO A 155 -4.50 10.44 12.55
CA PRO A 155 -3.17 9.99 12.98
C PRO A 155 -3.17 9.05 14.19
N HIS A 156 -4.14 9.24 15.09
CA HIS A 156 -4.29 8.45 16.31
C HIS A 156 -5.42 7.40 16.21
N LEU A 157 -5.72 6.94 14.97
CA LEU A 157 -6.73 5.92 14.76
C LEU A 157 -6.42 4.66 15.59
N GLU A 158 -7.35 4.32 16.46
CA GLU A 158 -7.34 3.11 17.28
C GLU A 158 -8.72 2.46 17.21
N ILE A 159 -8.76 1.18 16.87
CA ILE A 159 -10.00 0.41 16.75
C ILE A 159 -10.19 -0.41 18.03
N LYS A 160 -11.39 -0.31 18.64
CA LYS A 160 -11.75 -1.03 19.86
C LYS A 160 -12.94 -1.99 19.69
N LYS A 161 -13.35 -2.23 18.43
CA LYS A 161 -14.51 -3.05 18.08
C LYS A 161 -14.11 -4.21 17.20
N LEU A 162 -15.05 -5.14 17.02
CA LEU A 162 -14.95 -6.20 16.04
C LEU A 162 -15.19 -5.64 14.63
N ILE A 163 -14.32 -5.99 13.69
CA ILE A 163 -14.44 -5.74 12.26
C ILE A 163 -14.63 -7.10 11.59
N ILE A 164 -15.70 -7.25 10.81
CA ILE A 164 -15.99 -8.48 10.08
C ILE A 164 -15.98 -8.17 8.59
N ILE A 165 -15.13 -8.85 7.83
CA ILE A 165 -15.01 -8.70 6.39
C ILE A 165 -15.41 -10.02 5.73
N LYS A 166 -16.54 -9.99 5.01
CA LYS A 166 -17.10 -11.15 4.30
C LYS A 166 -17.28 -10.81 2.83
N ASP A 167 -17.39 -11.84 2.01
CA ASP A 167 -17.78 -11.73 0.59
C ASP A 167 -16.84 -10.85 -0.28
N PHE A 168 -15.57 -10.73 0.13
CA PHE A 168 -14.55 -9.95 -0.58
C PHE A 168 -13.93 -10.67 -1.79
N LEU A 169 -14.64 -11.68 -2.34
CA LEU A 169 -14.24 -12.46 -3.52
C LEU A 169 -12.86 -13.15 -3.39
N LYS A 170 -12.42 -13.41 -2.17
CA LYS A 170 -11.09 -13.96 -1.85
C LYS A 170 -9.93 -13.13 -2.39
N ASP A 171 -10.13 -11.81 -2.58
CA ASP A 171 -9.07 -10.91 -3.02
C ASP A 171 -7.98 -10.82 -1.96
N HIS A 172 -6.81 -11.36 -2.28
CA HIS A 172 -5.66 -11.41 -1.38
C HIS A 172 -5.19 -10.04 -0.90
N ARG A 173 -5.43 -8.96 -1.67
CA ARG A 173 -5.02 -7.60 -1.29
C ARG A 173 -5.96 -6.99 -0.25
N ILE A 174 -7.24 -7.35 -0.28
CA ILE A 174 -8.18 -7.02 0.78
C ILE A 174 -7.76 -7.72 2.07
N PHE A 175 -7.49 -9.02 1.99
CA PHE A 175 -7.00 -9.78 3.14
C PHE A 175 -5.73 -9.17 3.74
N MET A 176 -4.72 -8.88 2.90
CA MET A 176 -3.45 -8.30 3.36
C MET A 176 -3.63 -6.89 3.95
N MET A 177 -4.42 -5.99 3.30
CA MET A 177 -4.71 -4.67 3.86
C MET A 177 -5.36 -4.77 5.24
N SER A 178 -6.35 -5.64 5.38
CA SER A 178 -7.09 -5.85 6.64
C SER A 178 -6.19 -6.40 7.74
N THR A 179 -5.30 -7.33 7.40
CA THR A 179 -4.29 -7.85 8.33
C THR A 179 -3.35 -6.74 8.82
N ILE A 180 -2.85 -5.90 7.92
CA ILE A 180 -1.98 -4.76 8.31
C ILE A 180 -2.77 -3.73 9.13
N ALA A 181 -4.04 -3.49 8.81
CA ALA A 181 -4.91 -2.62 9.60
C ALA A 181 -5.10 -3.14 11.03
N ALA A 182 -5.37 -4.44 11.19
CA ALA A 182 -5.47 -5.08 12.50
C ALA A 182 -4.20 -4.89 13.34
N LEU A 183 -3.04 -5.14 12.73
CA LEU A 183 -1.73 -5.03 13.39
C LEU A 183 -1.36 -3.58 13.79
N THR A 184 -1.85 -2.58 13.04
CA THR A 184 -1.41 -1.18 13.22
C THR A 184 -2.46 -0.28 13.85
N CYS A 185 -3.73 -0.69 13.84
CA CYS A 185 -4.84 0.09 14.39
C CYS A 185 -5.59 -0.65 15.52
N GLY A 186 -5.27 -1.91 15.79
CA GLY A 186 -5.93 -2.71 16.83
C GLY A 186 -7.30 -3.25 16.41
N GLY A 187 -8.13 -3.59 17.41
CA GLY A 187 -9.44 -4.22 17.22
C GLY A 187 -9.37 -5.75 17.10
N GLN A 188 -10.54 -6.36 16.98
CA GLN A 188 -10.69 -7.77 16.64
C GLN A 188 -11.14 -7.86 15.19
N TRP A 189 -10.58 -8.79 14.43
CA TRP A 189 -10.87 -8.92 13.00
C TRP A 189 -11.19 -10.34 12.62
N GLU A 190 -12.28 -10.51 11.89
CA GLU A 190 -12.64 -11.75 11.17
C GLU A 190 -12.56 -11.47 9.68
N ILE A 191 -11.68 -12.18 8.96
CA ILE A 191 -11.41 -11.96 7.54
C ILE A 191 -11.50 -13.28 6.78
#